data_f4585c9e72f8138458cef8e37965ab34
#
_entry.id   f4585c9e72f8138458cef8e37965ab34
#
_cell.length_a   1.000
_cell.length_b   1.000
_cell.length_c   1.000
_cell.angle_alpha   90.00
_cell.angle_beta   90.00
_cell.angle_gamma   90.00
#
_symmetry.space_group_name_H-M   'P 1'
#
loop_
_entity.id
_entity.type
_entity.pdbx_description
1 polymer ?
#
loop_
_entity_poly.entity_id
_entity_poly.type
_entity_poly.pdbx_seq_one_letter_code
_entity_poly.pdbx_strand_id
1 'polypeptide(L)'
;FKIYNAGDVTIDPRVLSLKITFKGASTNLKITNQTTGEAWQYTGTTQAGDTITLDGVRSLKNGVSIFANTNRKLITIAPGWNYFTLNGANGSFTTTFDFRFYYI
;
A
#
# COMPACT_ATOMS: atom_id res chain seq x y z
N PHE A 1 -11.95 3.83 -0.07
CA PHE A 1 -12.12 2.88 1.05
C PHE A 1 -11.33 3.35 2.27
N LYS A 2 -11.58 2.75 3.41
CA LYS A 2 -10.96 3.17 4.66
C LYS A 2 -10.43 1.98 5.45
N ILE A 3 -9.32 2.24 6.17
CA ILE A 3 -8.64 1.26 7.03
C ILE A 3 -8.58 1.83 8.44
N TYR A 4 -8.93 1.04 9.43
CA TYR A 4 -8.93 1.45 10.83
C TYR A 4 -7.72 0.93 11.57
N ASN A 5 -6.98 1.85 12.22
CA ASN A 5 -5.92 1.51 13.16
C ASN A 5 -6.44 1.78 14.58
N ALA A 6 -6.74 0.72 15.33
CA ALA A 6 -7.28 0.82 16.68
C ALA A 6 -6.21 1.18 17.73
N GLY A 7 -4.93 1.14 17.37
CA GLY A 7 -3.83 1.47 18.27
C GLY A 7 -3.62 2.96 18.43
N ASP A 8 -2.67 3.32 19.27
CA ASP A 8 -2.30 4.71 19.56
C ASP A 8 -1.08 5.18 18.78
N VAL A 9 -0.46 4.27 18.00
CA VAL A 9 0.82 4.50 17.34
C VAL A 9 0.59 4.47 15.83
N THR A 10 1.19 5.42 15.12
CA THR A 10 1.26 5.40 13.66
C THR A 10 2.07 4.18 13.20
N ILE A 11 1.51 3.40 12.28
CA ILE A 11 2.22 2.27 11.69
C ILE A 11 3.10 2.78 10.56
N ASP A 12 4.40 2.83 10.83
CA ASP A 12 5.42 3.24 9.85
C ASP A 12 6.16 1.99 9.40
N PRO A 13 6.11 1.63 8.10
CA PRO A 13 6.72 0.39 7.60
C PRO A 13 8.24 0.35 7.74
N ARG A 14 8.89 1.49 8.01
CA ARG A 14 10.33 1.51 8.30
C ARG A 14 10.66 0.96 9.68
N VAL A 15 9.69 0.93 10.60
CA VAL A 15 9.88 0.58 12.01
C VAL A 15 8.99 -0.58 12.44
N LEU A 16 7.75 -0.62 11.93
CA LEU A 16 6.74 -1.60 12.32
C LEU A 16 6.32 -2.41 11.10
N SER A 17 5.85 -3.64 11.33
CA SER A 17 5.40 -4.50 10.26
C SER A 17 4.13 -3.96 9.61
N LEU A 18 4.19 -3.73 8.31
CA LEU A 18 3.05 -3.32 7.49
C LEU A 18 3.20 -3.95 6.11
N LYS A 19 2.19 -4.69 5.70
CA LYS A 19 2.16 -5.31 4.38
C LYS A 19 0.87 -4.93 3.67
N ILE A 20 0.99 -4.34 2.51
CA ILE A 20 -0.14 -3.96 1.65
C ILE A 20 -0.03 -4.80 0.38
N THR A 21 -1.11 -5.50 0.03
CA THR A 21 -1.15 -6.35 -1.15
C THR A 21 -2.23 -5.84 -2.11
N PHE A 22 -1.89 -5.74 -3.39
CA PHE A 22 -2.82 -5.43 -4.47
C PHE A 22 -2.74 -6.55 -5.51
N LYS A 23 -3.88 -7.14 -5.85
CA LYS A 23 -3.96 -8.15 -6.91
C LYS A 23 -4.96 -7.70 -7.96
N GLY A 24 -4.50 -7.55 -9.19
CA GLY A 24 -5.34 -7.14 -10.32
C GLY A 24 -4.52 -6.50 -11.43
N ALA A 25 -5.20 -6.18 -12.53
CA ALA A 25 -4.60 -5.43 -13.63
C ALA A 25 -4.53 -3.96 -13.28
N SER A 26 -3.45 -3.30 -13.67
CA SER A 26 -3.28 -1.87 -13.43
C SER A 26 -2.32 -1.23 -14.44
N THR A 27 -2.43 0.09 -14.57
CA THR A 27 -1.49 0.94 -15.31
C THR A 27 -1.21 2.16 -14.44
N ASN A 28 0.06 2.38 -14.12
CA ASN A 28 0.50 3.48 -13.24
C ASN A 28 -0.28 3.49 -11.92
N LEU A 29 -0.33 2.34 -11.26
CA LEU A 29 -1.07 2.16 -10.01
C LEU A 29 -0.60 3.16 -8.96
N LYS A 30 -1.57 3.86 -8.35
CA LYS A 30 -1.30 4.83 -7.28
C LYS A 30 -2.20 4.54 -6.10
N ILE A 31 -1.58 4.34 -4.93
CA ILE A 31 -2.28 4.14 -3.66
C ILE A 31 -2.00 5.37 -2.80
N THR A 32 -3.04 6.06 -2.40
CA THR A 32 -2.94 7.29 -1.60
C THR A 32 -3.65 7.10 -0.27
N ASN A 33 -2.95 7.40 0.83
CA ASN A 33 -3.58 7.59 2.12
C ASN A 33 -3.89 9.08 2.26
N GLN A 34 -5.13 9.47 2.07
CA GLN A 34 -5.53 10.87 2.12
C GLN A 34 -5.44 11.46 3.52
N THR A 35 -5.56 10.61 4.55
CA THR A 35 -5.46 11.04 5.94
C THR A 35 -4.06 11.54 6.29
N THR A 36 -3.02 10.86 5.79
CA THR A 36 -1.62 11.24 6.02
C THR A 36 -1.05 12.10 4.90
N GLY A 37 -1.69 12.11 3.73
CA GLY A 37 -1.22 12.82 2.54
C GLY A 37 -0.13 12.07 1.77
N GLU A 38 0.12 10.81 2.10
CA GLU A 38 1.16 10.01 1.46
C GLU A 38 0.61 9.21 0.29
N ALA A 39 1.43 9.05 -0.75
CA ALA A 39 1.07 8.27 -1.93
C ALA A 39 2.24 7.43 -2.40
N TRP A 40 1.95 6.18 -2.74
CA TRP A 40 2.87 5.26 -3.41
C TRP A 40 2.39 5.08 -4.85
N GLN A 41 3.32 5.10 -5.81
CA GLN A 41 2.99 4.95 -7.22
C GLN A 41 4.00 4.06 -7.93
N TYR A 42 3.48 3.16 -8.77
CA TYR A 42 4.25 2.29 -9.67
C TYR A 42 4.05 2.76 -11.11
N THR A 43 5.14 2.92 -11.86
CA THR A 43 5.10 3.42 -13.26
C THR A 43 4.94 2.32 -14.29
N GLY A 44 4.79 1.07 -13.88
CA GLY A 44 4.59 -0.07 -14.79
C GLY A 44 3.14 -0.50 -14.89
N THR A 45 2.95 -1.68 -15.50
CA THR A 45 1.64 -2.31 -15.66
C THR A 45 1.59 -3.66 -14.98
N THR A 46 0.39 -4.08 -14.57
CA THR A 46 0.15 -5.44 -14.06
C THR A 46 -1.00 -6.08 -14.81
N GLN A 47 -1.00 -7.40 -14.88
CA GLN A 47 -2.08 -8.22 -15.41
C GLN A 47 -3.00 -8.66 -14.28
N ALA A 48 -4.18 -9.22 -14.61
CA ALA A 48 -5.19 -9.61 -13.63
C ALA A 48 -4.67 -10.61 -12.57
N GLY A 49 -3.72 -11.47 -12.93
CA GLY A 49 -3.13 -12.46 -12.01
C GLY A 49 -1.92 -11.97 -11.24
N ASP A 50 -1.45 -10.76 -11.51
CA ASP A 50 -0.26 -10.22 -10.88
C ASP A 50 -0.58 -9.67 -9.49
N THR A 51 0.40 -9.79 -8.58
CA THR A 51 0.30 -9.29 -7.21
C THR A 51 1.41 -8.29 -6.95
N ILE A 52 1.03 -7.09 -6.50
CA ILE A 52 1.96 -6.09 -5.96
C ILE A 52 1.91 -6.19 -4.45
N THR A 53 3.09 -6.23 -3.82
CA THR A 53 3.23 -6.30 -2.37
C THR A 53 4.14 -5.18 -1.89
N LEU A 54 3.61 -4.35 -1.00
CA LEU A 54 4.40 -3.37 -0.25
C LEU A 54 4.66 -4.02 1.11
N ASP A 55 5.87 -4.53 1.30
CA ASP A 55 6.26 -5.28 2.50
C ASP A 55 7.37 -4.52 3.22
N GLY A 56 7.02 -3.78 4.26
CA GLY A 56 7.94 -2.87 4.91
C GLY A 56 8.38 -1.79 3.92
N VAL A 57 9.67 -1.69 3.69
CA VAL A 57 10.25 -0.73 2.74
C VAL A 57 10.39 -1.28 1.31
N ARG A 58 9.99 -2.54 1.10
CA ARG A 58 10.14 -3.20 -0.20
C ARG A 58 8.88 -3.06 -1.03
N SER A 59 9.05 -2.87 -2.34
CA SER A 59 7.98 -2.88 -3.32
C SER A 59 8.24 -4.04 -4.29
N LEU A 60 7.32 -4.99 -4.35
CA LEU A 60 7.50 -6.24 -5.10
C LEU A 60 6.34 -6.44 -6.09
N LYS A 61 6.67 -7.02 -7.24
CA LYS A 61 5.68 -7.52 -8.19
C LYS A 61 5.95 -9.01 -8.38
N ASN A 62 5.01 -9.85 -7.96
CA ASN A 62 5.16 -11.31 -7.98
C ASN A 62 6.47 -11.74 -7.29
N GLY A 63 6.83 -11.08 -6.18
CA GLY A 63 8.05 -11.38 -5.43
C GLY A 63 9.32 -10.74 -5.96
N VAL A 64 9.27 -10.03 -7.07
CA VAL A 64 10.45 -9.39 -7.68
C VAL A 64 10.41 -7.89 -7.39
N SER A 65 11.54 -7.31 -6.99
CA SER A 65 11.62 -5.90 -6.64
C SER A 65 11.29 -5.01 -7.84
N ILE A 66 10.38 -4.05 -7.61
CA ILE A 66 10.03 -2.99 -8.57
C ILE A 66 10.34 -1.60 -8.02
N PHE A 67 11.12 -1.53 -6.94
CA PHE A 67 11.36 -0.27 -6.21
C PHE A 67 11.88 0.84 -7.13
N ALA A 68 12.75 0.51 -8.07
CA ALA A 68 13.31 1.49 -9.01
C ALA A 68 12.25 2.13 -9.92
N ASN A 69 11.13 1.44 -10.14
CA ASN A 69 10.02 1.90 -10.98
C ASN A 69 8.86 2.46 -10.17
N THR A 70 9.10 2.78 -8.90
CA THR A 70 8.14 3.45 -8.02
C THR A 70 8.59 4.87 -7.74
N ASN A 71 7.71 5.67 -7.11
CA ASN A 71 8.09 7.01 -6.64
C ASN A 71 8.95 6.97 -5.37
N ARG A 72 9.28 5.77 -4.87
CA ARG A 72 10.13 5.53 -3.69
C ARG A 72 9.58 6.16 -2.41
N LYS A 73 8.25 6.30 -2.34
CA LYS A 73 7.55 6.80 -1.15
C LYS A 73 6.96 5.63 -0.38
N LEU A 74 6.74 5.85 0.90
CA LEU A 74 6.12 4.89 1.81
C LEU A 74 4.78 5.43 2.27
N ILE A 75 3.91 4.53 2.69
CA ILE A 75 2.60 4.86 3.25
C ILE A 75 2.61 4.47 4.71
N THR A 76 2.19 5.37 5.58
CA THR A 76 1.97 5.10 7.00
C THR A 76 0.47 4.98 7.28
N ILE A 77 0.12 4.34 8.39
CA ILE A 77 -1.28 4.21 8.84
C ILE A 77 -1.41 4.95 10.17
N ALA A 78 -2.09 6.08 10.17
CA ALA A 78 -2.31 6.88 11.37
C ALA A 78 -3.30 6.19 12.31
N PRO A 79 -3.28 6.47 13.62
CA PRO A 79 -4.34 6.02 14.53
C PRO A 79 -5.71 6.49 14.05
N GLY A 80 -6.73 5.64 14.23
CA GLY A 80 -8.09 5.93 13.79
C GLY A 80 -8.33 5.52 12.33
N TRP A 81 -9.26 6.21 11.68
CA TRP A 81 -9.63 5.93 10.30
C TRP A 81 -8.64 6.56 9.31
N ASN A 82 -8.22 5.77 8.34
CA ASN A 82 -7.35 6.22 7.25
C ASN A 82 -8.12 6.05 5.94
N TYR A 83 -8.28 7.13 5.20
CA TYR A 83 -9.06 7.14 3.96
C TYR A 83 -8.12 6.98 2.76
N PHE A 84 -8.35 5.91 2.00
CA PHE A 84 -7.52 5.56 0.85
C PHE A 84 -8.25 5.79 -0.45
N THR A 85 -7.50 6.25 -1.46
CA THR A 85 -7.90 6.18 -2.86
C THR A 85 -6.90 5.33 -3.63
N LEU A 86 -7.42 4.62 -4.63
CA LEU A 86 -6.61 3.77 -5.49
C LEU A 86 -6.93 4.14 -6.92
N ASN A 87 -5.92 4.57 -7.66
CA ASN A 87 -6.03 4.96 -9.05
C ASN A 87 -5.21 4.04 -9.94
N GLY A 88 -5.65 3.84 -11.18
CA GLY A 88 -4.92 3.06 -12.16
C GLY A 88 -5.30 1.59 -12.23
N ALA A 89 -6.25 1.11 -11.41
CA ALA A 89 -6.75 -0.25 -11.54
C ALA A 89 -7.61 -0.38 -12.79
N ASN A 90 -7.40 -1.48 -13.54
CA ASN A 90 -8.11 -1.77 -14.78
C ASN A 90 -9.04 -2.97 -14.56
N GLY A 91 -10.22 -2.72 -13.99
CA GLY A 91 -11.21 -3.74 -13.66
C GLY A 91 -11.20 -4.14 -12.19
N SER A 92 -11.65 -5.37 -11.92
CA SER A 92 -11.74 -5.87 -10.55
C SER A 92 -10.37 -6.12 -9.94
N PHE A 93 -10.25 -5.81 -8.65
CA PHE A 93 -9.02 -6.02 -7.89
C PHE A 93 -9.35 -6.33 -6.43
N THR A 94 -8.36 -6.86 -5.71
CA THR A 94 -8.42 -7.01 -4.26
C THR A 94 -7.23 -6.32 -3.62
N THR A 95 -7.46 -5.70 -2.46
CA THR A 95 -6.41 -5.14 -1.63
C THR A 95 -6.49 -5.75 -0.24
N THR A 96 -5.33 -5.97 0.37
CA THR A 96 -5.23 -6.50 1.73
C THR A 96 -4.23 -5.68 2.51
N PHE A 97 -4.60 -5.31 3.73
CA PHE A 97 -3.73 -4.60 4.66
C PHE A 97 -3.47 -5.50 5.85
N ASP A 98 -2.21 -5.80 6.12
CA ASP A 98 -1.79 -6.67 7.21
C ASP A 98 -0.85 -5.90 8.13
N PHE A 99 -1.31 -5.58 9.34
CA PHE A 99 -0.54 -4.89 10.37
C PHE A 99 -1.16 -5.15 11.75
N ARG A 100 -0.38 -4.83 12.79
CA ARG A 100 -0.85 -4.97 14.17
C ARG A 100 -1.15 -3.59 14.78
N PHE A 101 -2.00 -3.59 15.80
CA PHE A 101 -2.26 -2.39 16.59
C PHE A 101 -1.26 -2.30 17.73
N TYR A 102 -0.71 -1.10 17.93
CA TYR A 102 0.24 -0.82 19.00
C TYR A 102 -0.31 0.25 19.92
N TYR A 103 -0.10 0.08 21.21
CA TYR A 103 -0.61 0.97 22.25
C TYR A 103 0.55 1.50 23.09
N ILE A 104 0.41 2.74 23.49
CA ILE A 104 1.39 3.40 24.36
C ILE A 104 1.04 3.13 25.84
#